data_bb1377052e985cea8f97f45a78057157
#
_entry.id   bb1377052e985cea8f97f45a78057157
#
_cell.length_a   1.000
_cell.length_b   1.000
_cell.length_c   1.000
_cell.angle_alpha   90.00
_cell.angle_beta   90.00
_cell.angle_gamma   90.00
#
_symmetry.space_group_name_H-M   'P 1'
#
loop_
_entity.id
_entity.type
_entity.pdbx_description
1 polymer ?
#
loop_
_entity_poly.entity_id
_entity_poly.type
_entity_poly.pdbx_seq_one_letter_code
_entity_poly.pdbx_strand_id
1 'polypeptide(L)'
;MGGSKFGARAYADNFSDEELLEALDYAHLYGRRVYLTVNTLLKNSEIEQVCAYLQPFYEHGLDAVLVQDFGVLTAIHERFPDLAIHTSTQMTVTGVEAARLFSGYGVTRMVMARELSLNEMKRIREETGMELEAFVHGALCYCYSGQCLFSSMLGGRSGNRGRCAQPCRLPYAVLDEKHREYKKDAYVLSLKDMCGIKDLRGLADAGVYSLKIEGRMKQIPYAAGVVSYYRKYIDLFLSGQETQISEEDYRAVLALGNRCGFTDGYYHRHNGSDMVTFTKPNYEKTNEALQQQILRTYENGAAKIPVRGELVLHQGQAAYYRVKTQTVSVETVSYTHLRAHE
;
A
#
# COMPACT_ATOMS: atom_id res chain seq x y z
N MET A 1 1.93 4.92 3.67
CA MET A 1 0.92 5.82 4.28
C MET A 1 0.82 7.10 3.45
N GLY A 2 -0.27 7.88 3.56
CA GLY A 2 -0.40 9.21 2.96
C GLY A 2 -0.22 10.28 4.03
N GLY A 3 0.66 11.24 3.79
CA GLY A 3 0.79 12.42 4.64
C GLY A 3 -0.01 13.61 4.10
N SER A 4 0.15 14.76 4.72
CA SER A 4 -0.59 15.99 4.42
C SER A 4 -0.38 16.55 3.01
N LYS A 5 0.78 16.23 2.38
CA LYS A 5 1.21 16.80 1.08
C LYS A 5 1.75 15.72 0.15
N PHE A 6 1.79 16.04 -1.16
CA PHE A 6 2.47 15.30 -2.24
C PHE A 6 1.98 13.86 -2.47
N GLY A 7 0.93 13.40 -1.80
CA GLY A 7 0.35 12.07 -1.97
C GLY A 7 -0.74 12.01 -3.05
N ALA A 8 -0.80 10.92 -3.82
CA ALA A 8 -1.80 10.71 -4.88
C ALA A 8 -3.20 10.33 -4.36
N ARG A 9 -3.60 10.82 -3.20
CA ARG A 9 -4.93 10.64 -2.59
C ARG A 9 -5.34 11.91 -1.83
N ALA A 10 -5.48 13.01 -2.56
CA ALA A 10 -5.77 14.34 -2.00
C ALA A 10 -7.11 14.42 -1.23
N TYR A 11 -8.02 13.46 -1.42
CA TYR A 11 -9.33 13.41 -0.77
C TYR A 11 -9.48 12.27 0.24
N ALA A 12 -8.39 11.57 0.58
CA ALA A 12 -8.39 10.62 1.70
C ALA A 12 -8.16 11.36 3.02
N ASP A 13 -8.60 10.76 4.12
CA ASP A 13 -8.19 11.18 5.46
C ASP A 13 -6.71 10.81 5.62
N ASN A 14 -5.85 11.76 5.24
CA ASN A 14 -4.40 11.61 5.34
C ASN A 14 -3.96 12.08 6.73
N PHE A 15 -2.85 11.53 7.21
CA PHE A 15 -2.25 11.94 8.48
C PHE A 15 -1.78 13.39 8.40
N SER A 16 -1.97 14.16 9.49
CA SER A 16 -1.22 15.40 9.73
C SER A 16 0.27 15.06 9.91
N ASP A 17 1.12 16.06 9.96
CA ASP A 17 2.56 15.85 10.14
C ASP A 17 2.85 15.26 11.53
N GLU A 18 2.13 15.73 12.58
CA GLU A 18 2.21 15.22 13.94
C GLU A 18 1.70 13.78 14.05
N GLU A 19 0.52 13.50 13.51
CA GLU A 19 -0.05 12.15 13.49
C GLU A 19 0.85 11.16 12.73
N LEU A 20 1.58 11.61 11.70
CA LEU A 20 2.50 10.77 10.98
C LEU A 20 3.74 10.40 11.81
N LEU A 21 4.27 11.33 12.62
CA LEU A 21 5.34 11.06 13.57
C LEU A 21 4.90 10.06 14.66
N GLU A 22 3.73 10.26 15.23
CA GLU A 22 3.15 9.31 16.20
C GLU A 22 2.92 7.92 15.57
N ALA A 23 2.48 7.87 14.31
CA ALA A 23 2.28 6.62 13.57
C ALA A 23 3.59 5.90 13.26
N LEU A 24 4.70 6.63 13.04
CA LEU A 24 6.05 6.07 12.92
C LEU A 24 6.46 5.36 14.21
N ASP A 25 6.37 6.05 15.34
CA ASP A 25 6.71 5.50 16.66
C ASP A 25 5.87 4.26 16.98
N TYR A 26 4.55 4.36 16.76
CA TYR A 26 3.64 3.25 16.99
C TYR A 26 3.97 2.04 16.10
N ALA A 27 4.23 2.26 14.82
CA ALA A 27 4.58 1.17 13.89
C ALA A 27 5.92 0.52 14.26
N HIS A 28 6.93 1.32 14.59
CA HIS A 28 8.27 0.84 14.98
C HIS A 28 8.23 0.07 16.30
N LEU A 29 7.41 0.49 17.25
CA LEU A 29 7.19 -0.25 18.51
C LEU A 29 6.75 -1.71 18.23
N TYR A 30 6.00 -1.94 17.15
CA TYR A 30 5.55 -3.27 16.73
C TYR A 30 6.48 -3.91 15.67
N GLY A 31 7.66 -3.35 15.40
CA GLY A 31 8.58 -3.83 14.37
C GLY A 31 8.01 -3.73 12.96
N ARG A 32 7.15 -2.73 12.70
CA ARG A 32 6.56 -2.48 11.38
C ARG A 32 7.21 -1.28 10.72
N ARG A 33 7.39 -1.36 9.41
CA ARG A 33 7.96 -0.28 8.62
C ARG A 33 6.89 0.65 8.09
N VAL A 34 7.19 1.93 7.99
CA VAL A 34 6.30 2.96 7.45
C VAL A 34 6.90 3.52 6.17
N TYR A 35 6.11 3.48 5.09
CA TYR A 35 6.49 4.01 3.79
C TYR A 35 5.57 5.18 3.43
N LEU A 36 6.15 6.37 3.26
CA LEU A 36 5.40 7.59 2.95
C LEU A 36 5.25 7.76 1.43
N THR A 37 4.04 8.07 0.99
CA THR A 37 3.78 8.34 -0.43
C THR A 37 4.06 9.79 -0.78
N VAL A 38 5.04 10.02 -1.66
CA VAL A 38 5.37 11.30 -2.30
C VAL A 38 5.24 11.07 -3.82
N ASN A 39 4.05 10.64 -4.23
CA ASN A 39 3.84 10.03 -5.54
C ASN A 39 2.89 10.83 -6.44
N THR A 40 3.11 12.12 -6.49
CA THR A 40 2.50 13.04 -7.46
C THR A 40 3.56 13.62 -8.40
N LEU A 41 3.14 14.01 -9.61
CA LEU A 41 4.01 14.80 -10.50
C LEU A 41 4.09 16.24 -9.99
N LEU A 42 5.30 16.81 -9.97
CA LEU A 42 5.59 18.11 -9.39
C LEU A 42 6.15 19.10 -10.42
N LYS A 43 6.00 20.38 -10.12
CA LYS A 43 6.69 21.45 -10.84
C LYS A 43 8.07 21.69 -10.21
N ASN A 44 9.01 22.22 -10.96
CA ASN A 44 10.35 22.52 -10.44
C ASN A 44 10.33 23.35 -9.15
N SER A 45 9.38 24.30 -9.03
CA SER A 45 9.21 25.13 -7.84
C SER A 45 8.66 24.37 -6.59
N GLU A 46 8.23 23.13 -6.75
CA GLU A 46 7.69 22.31 -5.66
C GLU A 46 8.74 21.29 -5.12
N ILE A 47 9.84 21.04 -5.85
CA ILE A 47 10.83 20.00 -5.49
C ILE A 47 11.50 20.31 -4.16
N GLU A 48 11.97 21.55 -3.96
CA GLU A 48 12.58 21.97 -2.68
C GLU A 48 11.60 21.83 -1.50
N GLN A 49 10.31 22.06 -1.75
CA GLN A 49 9.27 21.89 -0.74
C GLN A 49 9.10 20.43 -0.32
N VAL A 50 9.34 19.47 -1.23
CA VAL A 50 9.32 18.03 -0.88
C VAL A 50 10.45 17.70 0.07
N CYS A 51 11.66 18.16 -0.21
CA CYS A 51 12.80 17.91 0.68
C CYS A 51 12.59 18.51 2.07
N ALA A 52 12.09 19.76 2.14
CA ALA A 52 11.76 20.40 3.41
C ALA A 52 10.63 19.64 4.17
N TYR A 53 9.64 19.13 3.44
CA TYR A 53 8.55 18.33 4.01
C TYR A 53 9.03 16.98 4.56
N LEU A 54 9.97 16.33 3.88
CA LEU A 54 10.49 15.01 4.27
C LEU A 54 11.49 15.06 5.44
N GLN A 55 12.17 16.19 5.63
CA GLN A 55 13.26 16.32 6.60
C GLN A 55 12.87 15.83 8.02
N PRO A 56 11.76 16.28 8.64
CA PRO A 56 11.40 15.84 9.99
C PRO A 56 11.08 14.34 10.06
N PHE A 57 10.48 13.75 9.04
CA PHE A 57 10.17 12.32 9.02
C PHE A 57 11.43 11.48 8.80
N TYR A 58 12.37 11.94 7.97
CA TYR A 58 13.67 11.31 7.79
C TYR A 58 14.46 11.27 9.10
N GLU A 59 14.55 12.40 9.79
CA GLU A 59 15.21 12.51 11.10
C GLU A 59 14.52 11.64 12.17
N HIS A 60 13.22 11.37 12.02
CA HIS A 60 12.46 10.51 12.92
C HIS A 60 12.47 9.03 12.52
N GLY A 61 13.24 8.66 11.49
CA GLY A 61 13.47 7.26 11.10
C GLY A 61 12.46 6.70 10.09
N LEU A 62 11.90 7.54 9.21
CA LEU A 62 11.05 7.07 8.11
C LEU A 62 11.79 5.99 7.28
N ASP A 63 11.18 4.83 7.10
CA ASP A 63 11.83 3.68 6.48
C ASP A 63 11.98 3.81 4.96
N ALA A 64 11.00 4.37 4.26
CA ALA A 64 11.06 4.56 2.82
C ALA A 64 10.05 5.58 2.30
N VAL A 65 10.27 6.04 1.08
CA VAL A 65 9.32 6.86 0.31
C VAL A 65 8.90 6.16 -0.98
N LEU A 66 7.64 6.36 -1.40
CA LEU A 66 7.16 5.94 -2.71
C LEU A 66 7.09 7.15 -3.63
N VAL A 67 7.84 7.14 -4.72
CA VAL A 67 8.02 8.29 -5.61
C VAL A 67 7.47 7.99 -7.01
N GLN A 68 6.87 9.00 -7.65
CA GLN A 68 6.43 8.96 -9.05
C GLN A 68 7.29 9.86 -9.96
N ASP A 69 7.66 11.02 -9.46
CA ASP A 69 8.36 12.06 -10.22
C ASP A 69 9.87 11.78 -10.23
N PHE A 70 10.48 11.78 -11.42
CA PHE A 70 11.90 11.49 -11.56
C PHE A 70 12.80 12.59 -10.96
N GLY A 71 12.39 13.86 -11.07
CA GLY A 71 13.10 14.97 -10.42
C GLY A 71 13.06 14.88 -8.90
N VAL A 72 11.92 14.48 -8.35
CA VAL A 72 11.78 14.22 -6.92
C VAL A 72 12.64 13.02 -6.48
N LEU A 73 12.68 11.95 -7.29
CA LEU A 73 13.54 10.79 -7.02
C LEU A 73 15.00 11.21 -6.88
N THR A 74 15.50 11.97 -7.86
CA THR A 74 16.90 12.46 -7.86
C THR A 74 17.18 13.36 -6.66
N ALA A 75 16.29 14.32 -6.38
CA ALA A 75 16.46 15.25 -5.25
C ALA A 75 16.46 14.52 -3.89
N ILE A 76 15.60 13.50 -3.71
CA ILE A 76 15.57 12.67 -2.49
C ILE A 76 16.85 11.84 -2.37
N HIS A 77 17.27 11.20 -3.46
CA HIS A 77 18.49 10.37 -3.47
C HIS A 77 19.74 11.18 -3.10
N GLU A 78 19.85 12.41 -3.58
CA GLU A 78 20.97 13.31 -3.25
C GLU A 78 20.89 13.86 -1.82
N ARG A 79 19.69 14.20 -1.35
CA ARG A 79 19.50 14.87 -0.05
C ARG A 79 19.45 13.91 1.12
N PHE A 80 18.92 12.71 0.94
CA PHE A 80 18.66 11.70 1.97
C PHE A 80 19.23 10.33 1.56
N PRO A 81 20.57 10.18 1.59
CA PRO A 81 21.26 9.00 1.02
C PRO A 81 20.89 7.67 1.68
N ASP A 82 20.45 7.69 2.94
CA ASP A 82 20.07 6.50 3.70
C ASP A 82 18.58 6.20 3.61
N LEU A 83 17.76 7.07 3.00
CA LEU A 83 16.33 6.87 2.86
C LEU A 83 16.04 5.94 1.67
N ALA A 84 15.43 4.79 1.94
CA ALA A 84 15.05 3.88 0.86
C ALA A 84 14.00 4.50 -0.07
N ILE A 85 14.22 4.37 -1.38
CA ILE A 85 13.31 4.86 -2.41
C ILE A 85 12.64 3.68 -3.10
N HIS A 86 11.31 3.69 -3.11
CA HIS A 86 10.50 2.76 -3.87
C HIS A 86 9.82 3.49 -5.03
N THR A 87 9.77 2.89 -6.22
CA THR A 87 8.95 3.46 -7.28
C THR A 87 7.47 3.37 -6.90
N SER A 88 6.68 4.40 -7.21
CA SER A 88 5.23 4.25 -7.21
C SER A 88 4.77 3.45 -8.42
N THR A 89 3.65 2.74 -8.34
CA THR A 89 3.00 2.14 -9.51
C THR A 89 2.71 3.17 -10.61
N GLN A 90 2.59 4.45 -10.24
CA GLN A 90 2.37 5.55 -11.18
C GLN A 90 3.61 5.90 -12.02
N MET A 91 4.79 5.35 -11.71
CA MET A 91 5.97 5.42 -12.60
C MET A 91 5.86 4.47 -13.80
N THR A 92 4.83 3.63 -13.84
CA THR A 92 4.53 2.74 -14.97
C THR A 92 5.70 1.80 -15.29
N VAL A 93 6.28 1.16 -14.27
CA VAL A 93 7.33 0.16 -14.49
C VAL A 93 6.70 -1.10 -15.04
N THR A 94 6.88 -1.34 -16.33
CA THR A 94 6.28 -2.45 -17.10
C THR A 94 7.29 -3.39 -17.74
N GLY A 95 8.59 -3.17 -17.53
CA GLY A 95 9.60 -3.98 -18.18
C GLY A 95 10.97 -3.90 -17.54
N VAL A 96 11.84 -4.80 -17.99
CA VAL A 96 13.21 -4.98 -17.50
C VAL A 96 14.05 -3.70 -17.63
N GLU A 97 13.94 -2.99 -18.77
CA GLU A 97 14.78 -1.81 -19.02
C GLU A 97 14.46 -0.65 -18.07
N ALA A 98 13.16 -0.43 -17.78
CA ALA A 98 12.78 0.55 -16.75
C ALA A 98 13.31 0.15 -15.37
N ALA A 99 13.26 -1.13 -15.04
CA ALA A 99 13.79 -1.66 -13.79
C ALA A 99 15.30 -1.44 -13.66
N ARG A 100 16.08 -1.71 -14.72
CA ARG A 100 17.53 -1.44 -14.76
C ARG A 100 17.84 0.05 -14.59
N LEU A 101 17.09 0.90 -15.29
CA LEU A 101 17.24 2.35 -15.19
C LEU A 101 17.08 2.83 -13.73
N PHE A 102 15.98 2.49 -13.11
CA PHE A 102 15.69 2.94 -11.74
C PHE A 102 16.63 2.35 -10.68
N SER A 103 17.10 1.13 -10.88
CA SER A 103 18.17 0.56 -10.04
C SER A 103 19.43 1.42 -10.05
N GLY A 104 19.81 1.98 -11.20
CA GLY A 104 20.93 2.91 -11.34
C GLY A 104 20.74 4.24 -10.62
N TYR A 105 19.52 4.60 -10.24
CA TYR A 105 19.18 5.80 -9.47
C TYR A 105 18.87 5.53 -8.00
N GLY A 106 19.37 4.43 -7.43
CA GLY A 106 19.23 4.14 -5.99
C GLY A 106 17.85 3.64 -5.56
N VAL A 107 16.99 3.28 -6.50
CA VAL A 107 15.71 2.64 -6.14
C VAL A 107 15.97 1.24 -5.59
N THR A 108 15.39 0.94 -4.41
CA THR A 108 15.58 -0.34 -3.71
C THR A 108 14.41 -1.31 -3.94
N ARG A 109 13.21 -0.80 -4.23
CA ARG A 109 12.01 -1.62 -4.50
C ARG A 109 11.17 -1.01 -5.60
N MET A 110 10.61 -1.87 -6.44
CA MET A 110 9.71 -1.45 -7.51
C MET A 110 8.28 -1.88 -7.24
N VAL A 111 7.37 -0.91 -7.14
CA VAL A 111 5.94 -1.19 -7.18
C VAL A 111 5.54 -1.29 -8.64
N MET A 112 5.31 -2.51 -9.09
CA MET A 112 5.01 -2.80 -10.48
C MET A 112 3.69 -2.17 -10.94
N ALA A 113 3.60 -1.89 -12.24
CA ALA A 113 2.32 -1.57 -12.87
C ALA A 113 1.36 -2.76 -12.72
N ARG A 114 0.07 -2.48 -12.54
CA ARG A 114 -0.94 -3.53 -12.32
C ARG A 114 -1.21 -4.39 -13.55
N GLU A 115 -0.76 -3.93 -14.71
CA GLU A 115 -0.97 -4.53 -16.02
C GLU A 115 0.00 -5.66 -16.33
N LEU A 116 0.91 -6.00 -15.41
CA LEU A 116 1.90 -7.07 -15.59
C LEU A 116 1.34 -8.44 -15.22
N SER A 117 1.70 -9.42 -16.04
CA SER A 117 1.51 -10.83 -15.74
C SER A 117 2.57 -11.35 -14.76
N LEU A 118 2.30 -12.51 -14.14
CA LEU A 118 3.26 -13.19 -13.26
C LEU A 118 4.58 -13.51 -13.99
N ASN A 119 4.50 -13.89 -15.27
CA ASN A 119 5.68 -14.18 -16.07
C ASN A 119 6.55 -12.94 -16.32
N GLU A 120 5.94 -11.79 -16.58
CA GLU A 120 6.67 -10.54 -16.76
C GLU A 120 7.32 -10.07 -15.46
N MET A 121 6.63 -10.19 -14.33
CA MET A 121 7.19 -9.90 -13.01
C MET A 121 8.39 -10.82 -12.72
N LYS A 122 8.25 -12.13 -12.98
CA LYS A 122 9.32 -13.10 -12.81
C LYS A 122 10.55 -12.73 -13.65
N ARG A 123 10.34 -12.40 -14.92
CA ARG A 123 11.41 -11.96 -15.81
C ARG A 123 12.14 -10.73 -15.29
N ILE A 124 11.40 -9.71 -14.83
CA ILE A 124 12.00 -8.49 -14.24
C ILE A 124 12.85 -8.87 -13.03
N ARG A 125 12.32 -9.72 -12.14
CA ARG A 125 13.05 -10.17 -10.94
C ARG A 125 14.34 -10.92 -11.30
N GLU A 126 14.25 -11.88 -12.21
CA GLU A 126 15.40 -12.71 -12.62
C GLU A 126 16.49 -11.92 -13.33
N GLU A 127 16.11 -10.97 -14.22
CA GLU A 127 17.08 -10.20 -15.00
C GLU A 127 17.68 -9.00 -14.25
N THR A 128 17.02 -8.50 -13.18
CA THR A 128 17.48 -7.27 -12.50
C THR A 128 17.86 -7.48 -11.03
N GLY A 129 17.41 -8.56 -10.41
CA GLY A 129 17.57 -8.77 -8.98
C GLY A 129 16.77 -7.83 -8.09
N MET A 130 15.99 -6.88 -8.67
CA MET A 130 15.24 -5.87 -7.93
C MET A 130 14.17 -6.47 -7.03
N GLU A 131 13.95 -5.87 -5.87
CA GLU A 131 12.84 -6.22 -5.00
C GLU A 131 11.52 -5.74 -5.62
N LEU A 132 10.56 -6.64 -5.80
CA LEU A 132 9.29 -6.36 -6.43
C LEU A 132 8.15 -6.26 -5.42
N GLU A 133 7.29 -5.25 -5.58
CA GLU A 133 6.02 -5.10 -4.89
C GLU A 133 4.88 -5.11 -5.90
N ALA A 134 3.89 -5.98 -5.72
CA ALA A 134 2.74 -6.09 -6.62
C ALA A 134 1.42 -5.81 -5.88
N PHE A 135 0.48 -5.12 -6.56
CA PHE A 135 -0.88 -5.03 -6.05
C PHE A 135 -1.57 -6.38 -6.11
N VAL A 136 -2.18 -6.78 -5.02
CA VAL A 136 -2.89 -8.06 -4.90
C VAL A 136 -4.36 -7.90 -4.57
N HIS A 137 -4.82 -6.71 -4.15
CA HIS A 137 -6.20 -6.49 -3.78
C HIS A 137 -6.65 -5.05 -3.95
N GLY A 138 -7.91 -4.89 -4.37
CA GLY A 138 -8.60 -3.60 -4.45
C GLY A 138 -8.80 -3.09 -5.88
N ALA A 139 -9.08 -1.80 -6.01
CA ALA A 139 -9.53 -1.21 -7.25
C ALA A 139 -8.50 -1.26 -8.39
N LEU A 140 -8.93 -1.70 -9.57
CA LEU A 140 -8.18 -1.57 -10.82
C LEU A 140 -8.53 -0.28 -11.57
N CYS A 141 -7.56 0.26 -12.29
CA CYS A 141 -7.76 1.34 -13.26
C CYS A 141 -7.94 0.77 -14.67
N TYR A 142 -8.80 1.40 -15.49
CA TYR A 142 -8.97 1.01 -16.88
C TYR A 142 -7.75 1.37 -17.74
N CYS A 143 -7.13 2.50 -17.44
CA CYS A 143 -5.93 2.98 -18.10
C CYS A 143 -4.67 2.37 -17.45
N TYR A 144 -3.58 2.32 -18.19
CA TYR A 144 -2.27 1.99 -17.63
C TYR A 144 -1.97 2.81 -16.37
N SER A 145 -1.34 2.16 -15.40
CA SER A 145 -0.98 2.76 -14.11
C SER A 145 -0.19 4.06 -14.31
N GLY A 146 -0.68 5.15 -13.70
CA GLY A 146 -0.03 6.47 -13.81
C GLY A 146 -0.26 7.26 -15.10
N GLN A 147 -0.85 6.68 -16.15
CA GLN A 147 -0.96 7.31 -17.48
C GLN A 147 -2.35 7.90 -17.78
N CYS A 148 -3.26 7.87 -16.82
CA CYS A 148 -4.64 8.30 -17.04
C CYS A 148 -4.79 9.82 -16.99
N LEU A 149 -5.22 10.42 -18.09
CA LEU A 149 -5.58 11.84 -18.18
C LEU A 149 -7.10 12.11 -18.23
N PHE A 150 -7.92 11.06 -18.18
CA PHE A 150 -9.36 11.13 -18.41
C PHE A 150 -10.06 12.15 -17.51
N SER A 151 -9.82 12.07 -16.20
CA SER A 151 -10.38 13.02 -15.23
C SER A 151 -9.89 14.45 -15.41
N SER A 152 -8.64 14.64 -15.87
CA SER A 152 -8.07 15.96 -16.16
C SER A 152 -8.75 16.60 -17.37
N MET A 153 -8.97 15.81 -18.43
CA MET A 153 -9.54 16.32 -19.70
C MET A 153 -11.01 16.65 -19.56
N LEU A 154 -11.80 15.84 -18.83
CA LEU A 154 -13.23 16.06 -18.68
C LEU A 154 -13.59 17.12 -17.64
N GLY A 155 -12.82 17.30 -16.59
CA GLY A 155 -13.20 18.15 -15.47
C GLY A 155 -12.06 18.88 -14.77
N GLY A 156 -10.87 18.99 -15.36
CA GLY A 156 -9.72 19.68 -14.79
C GLY A 156 -9.15 19.04 -13.51
N ARG A 157 -9.57 17.83 -13.16
CA ARG A 157 -9.17 17.13 -11.92
C ARG A 157 -8.08 16.12 -12.23
N SER A 158 -6.83 16.43 -11.90
CA SER A 158 -5.69 15.56 -12.18
C SER A 158 -5.69 14.29 -11.32
N GLY A 159 -5.84 13.13 -11.96
CA GLY A 159 -5.69 11.83 -11.30
C GLY A 159 -4.26 11.59 -10.80
N ASN A 160 -3.26 12.08 -11.54
CA ASN A 160 -1.86 11.96 -11.16
C ASN A 160 -1.46 12.85 -9.97
N ARG A 161 -2.30 13.81 -9.62
CA ARG A 161 -2.17 14.63 -8.40
C ARG A 161 -3.24 14.29 -7.35
N GLY A 162 -3.74 13.09 -7.38
CA GLY A 162 -4.64 12.55 -6.34
C GLY A 162 -6.09 13.01 -6.42
N ARG A 163 -6.52 13.69 -7.49
CA ARG A 163 -7.85 14.32 -7.61
C ARG A 163 -8.77 13.63 -8.62
N CYS A 164 -8.56 12.35 -8.92
CA CYS A 164 -9.35 11.61 -9.89
C CYS A 164 -10.85 11.61 -9.53
N ALA A 165 -11.70 12.06 -10.47
CA ALA A 165 -13.16 12.01 -10.33
C ALA A 165 -13.77 10.64 -10.69
N GLN A 166 -12.96 9.67 -11.08
CA GLN A 166 -13.37 8.32 -11.49
C GLN A 166 -14.38 8.31 -12.67
N PRO A 167 -14.16 9.07 -13.76
CA PRO A 167 -15.10 9.08 -14.89
C PRO A 167 -15.29 7.69 -15.52
N CYS A 168 -14.25 6.84 -15.49
CA CYS A 168 -14.37 5.44 -15.95
C CYS A 168 -15.41 4.60 -15.18
N ARG A 169 -15.98 5.10 -14.10
CA ARG A 169 -17.03 4.43 -13.30
C ARG A 169 -18.45 4.91 -13.64
N LEU A 170 -18.58 5.79 -14.61
CA LEU A 170 -19.87 6.28 -15.11
C LEU A 170 -20.37 5.41 -16.26
N PRO A 171 -21.68 5.41 -16.53
CA PRO A 171 -22.24 4.77 -17.70
C PRO A 171 -21.94 5.59 -18.96
N TYR A 172 -21.77 4.90 -20.08
CA TYR A 172 -21.53 5.49 -21.39
C TYR A 172 -22.46 4.88 -22.45
N ALA A 173 -22.89 5.70 -23.42
CA ALA A 173 -23.45 5.17 -24.64
C ALA A 173 -22.32 4.70 -25.57
N VAL A 174 -22.43 3.50 -26.09
CA VAL A 174 -21.51 2.96 -27.10
C VAL A 174 -22.17 3.09 -28.46
N LEU A 175 -21.50 3.80 -29.37
CA LEU A 175 -21.98 4.02 -30.72
C LEU A 175 -21.18 3.16 -31.70
N ASP A 176 -21.82 2.74 -32.79
CA ASP A 176 -21.16 2.10 -33.93
C ASP A 176 -20.50 3.16 -34.86
N GLU A 177 -19.84 2.71 -35.91
CA GLU A 177 -19.18 3.59 -36.91
C GLU A 177 -20.14 4.55 -37.61
N LYS A 178 -21.45 4.24 -37.60
CA LYS A 178 -22.52 5.07 -38.18
C LYS A 178 -23.22 5.95 -37.14
N HIS A 179 -22.61 6.11 -35.96
CA HIS A 179 -23.18 6.84 -34.81
C HIS A 179 -24.50 6.31 -34.30
N ARG A 180 -24.85 5.06 -34.60
CA ARG A 180 -26.04 4.41 -34.04
C ARG A 180 -25.70 3.84 -32.66
N GLU A 181 -26.63 4.01 -31.72
CA GLU A 181 -26.45 3.50 -30.35
C GLU A 181 -26.45 1.97 -30.35
N TYR A 182 -25.30 1.38 -30.01
CA TYR A 182 -25.11 -0.06 -29.85
C TYR A 182 -25.48 -0.52 -28.42
N LYS A 183 -25.08 0.28 -27.42
CA LYS A 183 -25.42 0.06 -26.01
C LYS A 183 -25.64 1.39 -25.32
N LYS A 184 -26.70 1.46 -24.51
CA LYS A 184 -27.02 2.62 -23.66
C LYS A 184 -26.65 2.33 -22.21
N ASP A 185 -26.19 3.38 -21.52
CA ASP A 185 -25.91 3.36 -20.09
C ASP A 185 -25.04 2.17 -19.64
N ALA A 186 -24.06 1.79 -20.46
CA ALA A 186 -23.18 0.67 -20.19
C ALA A 186 -21.89 1.09 -19.46
N TYR A 187 -21.50 0.33 -18.44
CA TYR A 187 -20.29 0.60 -17.65
C TYR A 187 -19.05 -0.03 -18.29
N VAL A 188 -18.81 0.27 -19.55
CA VAL A 188 -17.79 -0.36 -20.41
C VAL A 188 -16.35 -0.07 -20.00
N LEU A 189 -16.11 0.93 -19.16
CA LEU A 189 -14.80 1.31 -18.65
C LEU A 189 -14.64 0.94 -17.16
N SER A 190 -15.66 0.36 -16.52
CA SER A 190 -15.63 0.04 -15.10
C SER A 190 -15.11 -1.38 -14.88
N LEU A 191 -13.88 -1.49 -14.35
CA LEU A 191 -13.30 -2.77 -13.99
C LEU A 191 -13.83 -3.28 -12.64
N LYS A 192 -13.87 -4.60 -12.49
CA LYS A 192 -14.01 -5.29 -11.21
C LYS A 192 -12.82 -4.96 -10.31
N ASP A 193 -12.94 -5.22 -9.02
CA ASP A 193 -11.82 -5.11 -8.12
C ASP A 193 -10.90 -6.35 -8.24
N MET A 194 -9.60 -6.15 -8.03
CA MET A 194 -8.60 -7.21 -8.06
C MET A 194 -8.61 -8.01 -6.77
N CYS A 195 -8.43 -9.34 -6.87
CA CYS A 195 -8.17 -10.21 -5.73
C CYS A 195 -7.22 -11.35 -6.13
N GLY A 196 -5.96 -11.23 -5.76
CA GLY A 196 -4.90 -12.21 -6.02
C GLY A 196 -4.66 -13.21 -4.87
N ILE A 197 -5.62 -13.37 -3.95
CA ILE A 197 -5.44 -14.25 -2.80
C ILE A 197 -5.30 -15.73 -3.20
N LYS A 198 -5.83 -16.11 -4.37
CA LYS A 198 -5.70 -17.45 -4.95
C LYS A 198 -4.33 -17.67 -5.62
N ASP A 199 -3.59 -16.60 -5.89
CA ASP A 199 -2.35 -16.60 -6.66
C ASP A 199 -1.09 -16.38 -5.80
N LEU A 200 -1.18 -16.54 -4.48
CA LEU A 200 -0.07 -16.30 -3.55
C LEU A 200 1.18 -17.11 -3.91
N ARG A 201 1.01 -18.38 -4.31
CA ARG A 201 2.14 -19.21 -4.81
C ARG A 201 2.72 -18.65 -6.10
N GLY A 202 1.89 -18.32 -7.08
CA GLY A 202 2.35 -17.73 -8.34
C GLY A 202 3.09 -16.41 -8.16
N LEU A 203 2.65 -15.57 -7.22
CA LEU A 203 3.33 -14.33 -6.85
C LEU A 203 4.70 -14.61 -6.19
N ALA A 204 4.77 -15.59 -5.30
CA ALA A 204 6.02 -16.01 -4.68
C ALA A 204 7.00 -16.60 -5.71
N ASP A 205 6.53 -17.47 -6.61
CA ASP A 205 7.30 -18.07 -7.69
C ASP A 205 7.77 -17.03 -8.72
N ALA A 206 7.03 -15.93 -8.88
CA ALA A 206 7.44 -14.77 -9.67
C ALA A 206 8.45 -13.86 -8.94
N GLY A 207 8.81 -14.17 -7.69
CA GLY A 207 9.77 -13.42 -6.90
C GLY A 207 9.24 -12.09 -6.35
N VAL A 208 7.91 -11.97 -6.22
CA VAL A 208 7.27 -10.82 -5.57
C VAL A 208 7.52 -10.89 -4.07
N TYR A 209 8.21 -9.89 -3.55
CA TYR A 209 8.58 -9.81 -2.12
C TYR A 209 7.50 -9.16 -1.27
N SER A 210 6.82 -8.15 -1.81
CA SER A 210 5.85 -7.33 -1.08
C SER A 210 4.48 -7.36 -1.77
N LEU A 211 3.43 -7.64 -0.99
CA LEU A 211 2.05 -7.69 -1.45
C LEU A 211 1.31 -6.41 -1.04
N LYS A 212 0.80 -5.67 -2.02
CA LYS A 212 0.15 -4.39 -1.80
C LYS A 212 -1.36 -4.47 -1.88
N ILE A 213 -2.03 -3.99 -0.85
CA ILE A 213 -3.48 -3.87 -0.78
C ILE A 213 -3.87 -2.40 -0.97
N GLU A 214 -4.76 -2.11 -1.92
CA GLU A 214 -5.32 -0.76 -2.12
C GLU A 214 -6.49 -0.56 -1.15
N GLY A 215 -6.35 0.41 -0.22
CA GLY A 215 -7.36 0.60 0.81
C GLY A 215 -7.48 2.01 1.37
N ARG A 216 -6.73 3.00 0.89
CA ARG A 216 -6.69 4.38 1.45
C ARG A 216 -8.04 5.12 1.45
N MET A 217 -8.93 4.76 0.53
CA MET A 217 -10.28 5.32 0.44
C MET A 217 -11.33 4.38 1.07
N LYS A 218 -10.91 3.39 1.82
CA LYS A 218 -11.75 2.38 2.45
C LYS A 218 -11.73 2.55 3.96
N GLN A 219 -12.79 2.06 4.62
CA GLN A 219 -12.91 2.09 6.07
C GLN A 219 -12.03 1.03 6.75
N ILE A 220 -11.79 1.20 8.06
CA ILE A 220 -10.98 0.32 8.90
C ILE A 220 -11.36 -1.17 8.75
N PRO A 221 -12.66 -1.58 8.81
CA PRO A 221 -13.02 -2.99 8.70
C PRO A 221 -12.56 -3.64 7.40
N TYR A 222 -12.61 -2.90 6.28
CA TYR A 222 -12.09 -3.39 5.01
C TYR A 222 -10.56 -3.58 5.08
N ALA A 223 -9.83 -2.57 5.50
CA ALA A 223 -8.37 -2.64 5.51
C ALA A 223 -7.87 -3.75 6.46
N ALA A 224 -8.34 -3.76 7.71
CA ALA A 224 -7.95 -4.75 8.71
C ALA A 224 -8.41 -6.16 8.32
N GLY A 225 -9.64 -6.31 7.82
CA GLY A 225 -10.19 -7.60 7.41
C GLY A 225 -9.45 -8.19 6.22
N VAL A 226 -9.23 -7.42 5.14
CA VAL A 226 -8.48 -7.91 3.98
C VAL A 226 -7.05 -8.30 4.39
N VAL A 227 -6.36 -7.46 5.16
CA VAL A 227 -5.01 -7.77 5.64
C VAL A 227 -4.99 -9.05 6.47
N SER A 228 -5.99 -9.29 7.34
CA SER A 228 -6.03 -10.49 8.18
C SER A 228 -6.17 -11.77 7.35
N TYR A 229 -7.01 -11.78 6.29
CA TYR A 229 -7.13 -12.92 5.40
C TYR A 229 -5.85 -13.17 4.60
N TYR A 230 -5.25 -12.13 4.01
CA TYR A 230 -3.96 -12.29 3.33
C TYR A 230 -2.88 -12.78 4.30
N ARG A 231 -2.81 -12.26 5.53
CA ARG A 231 -1.85 -12.72 6.54
C ARG A 231 -2.05 -14.20 6.88
N LYS A 232 -3.30 -14.63 7.10
CA LYS A 232 -3.64 -16.03 7.35
C LYS A 232 -3.07 -16.96 6.26
N TYR A 233 -3.33 -16.66 5.00
CA TYR A 233 -2.90 -17.51 3.88
C TYR A 233 -1.40 -17.40 3.57
N ILE A 234 -0.78 -16.26 3.82
CA ILE A 234 0.68 -16.11 3.75
C ILE A 234 1.36 -16.95 4.84
N ASP A 235 0.85 -16.95 6.06
CA ASP A 235 1.42 -17.75 7.16
C ASP A 235 1.29 -19.26 6.90
N LEU A 236 0.17 -19.71 6.35
CA LEU A 236 0.00 -21.08 5.87
C LEU A 236 1.01 -21.44 4.77
N PHE A 237 1.18 -20.55 3.78
CA PHE A 237 2.16 -20.74 2.72
C PHE A 237 3.59 -20.86 3.28
N LEU A 238 4.00 -19.95 4.16
CA LEU A 238 5.33 -19.93 4.75
C LEU A 238 5.59 -21.14 5.67
N SER A 239 4.55 -21.71 6.27
CA SER A 239 4.64 -22.95 7.06
C SER A 239 4.64 -24.23 6.20
N GLY A 240 4.60 -24.12 4.89
CA GLY A 240 4.57 -25.24 3.96
C GLY A 240 3.22 -25.98 3.89
N GLN A 241 2.16 -25.38 4.45
CA GLN A 241 0.81 -25.95 4.40
C GLN A 241 0.10 -25.59 3.08
N GLU A 242 -1.03 -26.26 2.82
CA GLU A 242 -1.85 -25.94 1.67
C GLU A 242 -2.42 -24.52 1.79
N THR A 243 -2.32 -23.73 0.70
CA THR A 243 -2.69 -22.32 0.67
C THR A 243 -3.97 -22.04 -0.10
N GLN A 244 -4.73 -23.08 -0.45
CA GLN A 244 -5.99 -22.89 -1.16
C GLN A 244 -6.99 -22.20 -0.23
N ILE A 245 -7.46 -21.02 -0.63
CA ILE A 245 -8.46 -20.29 0.16
C ILE A 245 -9.77 -21.08 0.23
N SER A 246 -10.33 -21.21 1.42
CA SER A 246 -11.64 -21.82 1.61
C SER A 246 -12.74 -20.95 0.99
N GLU A 247 -13.83 -21.59 0.55
CA GLU A 247 -15.00 -20.88 0.02
C GLU A 247 -15.62 -19.92 1.05
N GLU A 248 -15.57 -20.28 2.34
CA GLU A 248 -16.06 -19.43 3.43
C GLU A 248 -15.22 -18.15 3.52
N ASP A 249 -13.90 -18.27 3.60
CA ASP A 249 -12.99 -17.13 3.68
C ASP A 249 -13.07 -16.27 2.41
N TYR A 250 -13.18 -16.88 1.23
CA TYR A 250 -13.33 -16.14 -0.02
C TYR A 250 -14.62 -15.30 -0.04
N ARG A 251 -15.73 -15.87 0.44
CA ARG A 251 -17.01 -15.13 0.61
C ARG A 251 -16.88 -14.02 1.64
N ALA A 252 -16.14 -14.25 2.72
CA ALA A 252 -15.87 -13.21 3.71
C ALA A 252 -15.06 -12.04 3.12
N VAL A 253 -14.03 -12.34 2.32
CA VAL A 253 -13.25 -11.30 1.60
C VAL A 253 -14.14 -10.52 0.61
N LEU A 254 -15.04 -11.20 -0.12
CA LEU A 254 -16.04 -10.55 -0.97
C LEU A 254 -16.95 -9.62 -0.16
N ALA A 255 -17.43 -10.07 1.00
CA ALA A 255 -18.34 -9.31 1.85
C ALA A 255 -17.69 -8.09 2.53
N LEU A 256 -16.36 -7.97 2.54
CA LEU A 256 -15.66 -6.77 3.01
C LEU A 256 -15.76 -5.60 2.02
N GLY A 257 -16.02 -5.87 0.76
CA GLY A 257 -16.29 -4.88 -0.27
C GLY A 257 -15.61 -5.18 -1.60
N ASN A 258 -16.41 -5.16 -2.65
CA ASN A 258 -15.97 -5.36 -4.03
C ASN A 258 -16.90 -4.61 -5.00
N ARG A 259 -16.48 -4.51 -6.26
CA ARG A 259 -17.28 -3.96 -7.36
C ARG A 259 -17.69 -5.08 -8.32
N CYS A 260 -18.91 -5.62 -8.17
CA CYS A 260 -19.45 -6.65 -9.04
C CYS A 260 -18.57 -7.91 -9.13
N GLY A 261 -17.99 -8.33 -8.01
CA GLY A 261 -17.08 -9.46 -7.93
C GLY A 261 -15.59 -9.08 -8.10
N PHE A 262 -14.78 -10.11 -8.13
CA PHE A 262 -13.33 -9.99 -8.27
C PHE A 262 -12.82 -10.45 -9.62
N THR A 263 -11.60 -10.02 -9.94
CA THR A 263 -10.77 -10.53 -11.03
C THR A 263 -9.35 -10.76 -10.49
N ASP A 264 -8.62 -11.70 -11.07
CA ASP A 264 -7.19 -11.91 -10.86
C ASP A 264 -6.31 -10.87 -11.59
N GLY A 265 -6.94 -9.89 -12.20
CA GLY A 265 -6.28 -8.82 -12.94
C GLY A 265 -5.60 -9.35 -14.20
N TYR A 266 -4.33 -9.01 -14.35
CA TYR A 266 -3.52 -9.36 -15.51
C TYR A 266 -2.59 -10.55 -15.27
N TYR A 267 -2.67 -11.23 -14.14
CA TYR A 267 -1.71 -12.25 -13.74
C TYR A 267 -1.52 -13.36 -14.76
N HIS A 268 -2.62 -13.80 -15.39
CA HIS A 268 -2.61 -14.95 -16.32
C HIS A 268 -2.91 -14.56 -17.76
N ARG A 269 -3.26 -13.31 -18.04
CA ARG A 269 -3.64 -12.82 -19.37
C ARG A 269 -3.58 -11.31 -19.48
N HIS A 270 -3.40 -10.83 -20.70
CA HIS A 270 -3.55 -9.41 -21.03
C HIS A 270 -4.96 -9.15 -21.53
N ASN A 271 -5.76 -8.41 -20.75
CA ASN A 271 -7.12 -8.01 -21.06
C ASN A 271 -8.17 -9.15 -21.13
N GLY A 272 -9.38 -8.81 -20.84
CA GLY A 272 -10.53 -9.70 -20.95
C GLY A 272 -11.82 -8.97 -20.62
N SER A 273 -12.90 -9.30 -21.35
CA SER A 273 -14.22 -8.71 -21.12
C SER A 273 -14.77 -9.01 -19.71
N ASP A 274 -14.34 -10.11 -19.11
CA ASP A 274 -14.69 -10.52 -17.76
C ASP A 274 -14.07 -9.66 -16.66
N MET A 275 -13.04 -8.85 -16.99
CA MET A 275 -12.52 -7.83 -16.09
C MET A 275 -13.45 -6.63 -15.94
N VAL A 276 -14.37 -6.41 -16.89
CA VAL A 276 -15.28 -5.26 -16.93
C VAL A 276 -16.62 -5.61 -16.29
N THR A 277 -17.22 -4.65 -15.57
CA THR A 277 -18.50 -4.91 -14.90
C THR A 277 -19.70 -4.89 -15.87
N PHE A 278 -19.65 -4.08 -16.93
CA PHE A 278 -20.71 -3.79 -17.90
C PHE A 278 -22.02 -3.29 -17.31
N THR A 279 -22.35 -3.66 -16.10
CA THR A 279 -23.56 -3.25 -15.37
C THR A 279 -23.21 -2.18 -14.33
N LYS A 280 -24.25 -1.50 -13.81
CA LYS A 280 -24.06 -0.56 -12.71
C LYS A 280 -23.30 -1.25 -11.57
N PRO A 281 -22.18 -0.67 -11.12
CA PRO A 281 -21.45 -1.23 -10.01
C PRO A 281 -22.37 -1.45 -8.82
N ASN A 282 -22.61 -2.70 -8.49
CA ASN A 282 -23.35 -3.08 -7.30
C ASN A 282 -22.30 -3.39 -6.23
N TYR A 283 -22.23 -2.51 -5.24
CA TYR A 283 -21.49 -2.84 -4.02
C TYR A 283 -22.35 -3.85 -3.29
N GLU A 284 -21.92 -5.11 -3.22
CA GLU A 284 -22.58 -6.08 -2.36
C GLU A 284 -22.74 -5.48 -0.97
N LYS A 285 -23.91 -5.70 -0.37
CA LYS A 285 -24.17 -5.25 1.00
C LYS A 285 -23.07 -5.82 1.87
N THR A 286 -22.27 -4.93 2.44
CA THR A 286 -21.22 -5.31 3.38
C THR A 286 -21.87 -6.10 4.52
N ASN A 287 -21.21 -7.18 4.90
CA ASN A 287 -21.67 -7.99 6.04
C ASN A 287 -21.38 -7.21 7.33
N GLU A 288 -22.40 -6.54 7.88
CA GLU A 288 -22.25 -5.73 9.09
C GLU A 288 -21.74 -6.53 10.28
N ALA A 289 -22.18 -7.78 10.42
CA ALA A 289 -21.71 -8.65 11.51
C ALA A 289 -20.21 -8.94 11.41
N LEU A 290 -19.70 -9.21 10.20
CA LEU A 290 -18.26 -9.37 9.93
C LEU A 290 -17.49 -8.09 10.21
N GLN A 291 -18.01 -6.94 9.77
CA GLN A 291 -17.37 -5.65 10.04
C GLN A 291 -17.26 -5.36 11.53
N GLN A 292 -18.34 -5.59 12.28
CA GLN A 292 -18.35 -5.42 13.74
C GLN A 292 -17.39 -6.39 14.44
N GLN A 293 -17.30 -7.61 13.97
CA GLN A 293 -16.34 -8.58 14.49
C GLN A 293 -14.90 -8.11 14.30
N ILE A 294 -14.57 -7.61 13.10
CA ILE A 294 -13.24 -7.06 12.78
C ILE A 294 -12.93 -5.87 13.67
N LEU A 295 -13.84 -4.90 13.78
CA LEU A 295 -13.68 -3.74 14.64
C LEU A 295 -13.40 -4.13 16.09
N ARG A 296 -14.19 -5.04 16.66
CA ARG A 296 -13.96 -5.55 18.03
C ARG A 296 -12.59 -6.17 18.20
N THR A 297 -12.10 -6.88 17.17
CA THR A 297 -10.79 -7.53 17.22
C THR A 297 -9.63 -6.53 17.21
N TYR A 298 -9.73 -5.46 16.40
CA TYR A 298 -8.60 -4.58 16.13
C TYR A 298 -8.67 -3.20 16.82
N GLU A 299 -9.85 -2.67 17.14
CA GLU A 299 -9.98 -1.42 17.89
C GLU A 299 -9.85 -1.62 19.41
N ASN A 300 -10.36 -2.73 19.94
CA ASN A 300 -10.34 -3.00 21.39
C ASN A 300 -9.14 -3.85 21.85
N GLY A 301 -8.40 -4.41 20.93
CA GLY A 301 -7.23 -5.24 21.18
C GLY A 301 -5.95 -4.48 20.93
N ALA A 302 -5.48 -3.65 21.88
CA ALA A 302 -4.08 -3.23 21.83
C ALA A 302 -3.21 -4.50 21.82
N ALA A 303 -2.53 -4.75 20.71
CA ALA A 303 -1.59 -5.85 20.65
C ALA A 303 -0.57 -5.68 21.78
N LYS A 304 -0.41 -6.73 22.60
CA LYS A 304 0.58 -6.69 23.67
C LYS A 304 1.91 -7.18 23.14
N ILE A 305 2.95 -6.40 23.35
CA ILE A 305 4.32 -6.80 23.01
C ILE A 305 4.91 -7.45 24.27
N PRO A 306 5.42 -8.68 24.19
CA PRO A 306 6.13 -9.28 25.31
C PRO A 306 7.43 -8.51 25.53
N VAL A 307 7.61 -8.00 26.74
CA VAL A 307 8.82 -7.28 27.15
C VAL A 307 9.47 -8.01 28.32
N ARG A 308 10.79 -7.95 28.36
CA ARG A 308 11.57 -8.36 29.54
C ARG A 308 12.08 -7.11 30.23
N GLY A 309 11.62 -6.89 31.46
CA GLY A 309 12.10 -5.82 32.33
C GLY A 309 13.21 -6.32 33.24
N GLU A 310 14.25 -5.53 33.43
CA GLU A 310 15.34 -5.72 34.37
C GLU A 310 15.49 -4.45 35.20
N LEU A 311 15.34 -4.55 36.52
CA LEU A 311 15.52 -3.45 37.45
C LEU A 311 16.75 -3.76 38.32
N VAL A 312 17.72 -2.86 38.28
CA VAL A 312 18.93 -2.95 39.11
C VAL A 312 18.91 -1.83 40.15
N LEU A 313 18.93 -2.23 41.41
CA LEU A 313 18.90 -1.33 42.55
C LEU A 313 20.14 -1.58 43.40
N HIS A 314 20.91 -0.52 43.63
CA HIS A 314 22.06 -0.52 44.57
C HIS A 314 21.85 0.62 45.57
N GLN A 315 22.14 0.33 46.84
CA GLN A 315 22.05 1.36 47.89
C GLN A 315 23.00 2.51 47.59
N GLY A 316 22.48 3.74 47.62
CA GLY A 316 23.27 4.95 47.35
C GLY A 316 23.57 5.23 45.88
N GLN A 317 23.04 4.43 44.94
CA GLN A 317 23.19 4.63 43.49
C GLN A 317 21.83 4.91 42.83
N ALA A 318 21.87 5.48 41.65
CA ALA A 318 20.66 5.67 40.83
C ALA A 318 20.09 4.32 40.42
N ALA A 319 18.76 4.22 40.46
CA ALA A 319 18.07 3.03 39.98
C ALA A 319 18.16 2.90 38.46
N TYR A 320 18.40 1.70 38.01
CA TYR A 320 18.58 1.37 36.61
C TYR A 320 17.47 0.47 36.13
N TYR A 321 16.76 0.88 35.09
CA TYR A 321 15.68 0.09 34.53
C TYR A 321 15.93 -0.13 33.03
N ARG A 322 15.93 -1.39 32.63
CA ARG A 322 16.12 -1.78 31.23
C ARG A 322 14.91 -2.58 30.75
N VAL A 323 14.33 -2.18 29.64
CA VAL A 323 13.27 -2.92 28.97
C VAL A 323 13.79 -3.44 27.63
N LYS A 324 13.59 -4.72 27.40
CA LYS A 324 13.97 -5.38 26.14
C LYS A 324 12.74 -5.98 25.47
N THR A 325 12.60 -5.75 24.18
CA THR A 325 11.77 -6.54 23.27
C THR A 325 12.66 -7.54 22.52
N GLN A 326 12.10 -8.25 21.54
CA GLN A 326 12.91 -9.10 20.65
C GLN A 326 13.88 -8.29 19.78
N THR A 327 13.58 -7.03 19.49
CA THR A 327 14.29 -6.19 18.51
C THR A 327 14.87 -4.91 19.10
N VAL A 328 14.38 -4.44 20.24
CA VAL A 328 14.76 -3.15 20.82
C VAL A 328 15.11 -3.30 22.29
N SER A 329 16.13 -2.61 22.74
CA SER A 329 16.49 -2.46 24.15
C SER A 329 16.53 -0.98 24.51
N VAL A 330 15.71 -0.59 25.48
CA VAL A 330 15.70 0.78 26.01
C VAL A 330 16.13 0.74 27.47
N GLU A 331 16.96 1.70 27.83
CA GLU A 331 17.52 1.83 29.16
C GLU A 331 17.23 3.22 29.71
N THR A 332 16.75 3.28 30.94
CA THR A 332 16.50 4.54 31.62
C THR A 332 17.10 4.51 33.02
N VAL A 333 17.58 5.65 33.46
CA VAL A 333 18.18 5.86 34.78
C VAL A 333 17.23 6.76 35.57
N SER A 334 16.81 6.30 36.75
CA SER A 334 16.11 7.15 37.68
C SER A 334 17.10 7.86 38.61
N TYR A 335 17.05 9.17 38.60
CA TYR A 335 17.88 9.99 39.53
C TYR A 335 17.29 10.05 40.95
N THR A 336 16.19 9.39 41.23
CA THR A 336 15.64 9.22 42.57
C THR A 336 16.46 8.19 43.35
N HIS A 337 17.22 8.65 44.34
CA HIS A 337 17.91 7.74 45.25
C HIS A 337 16.89 7.04 46.16
N LEU A 338 16.93 5.70 46.21
CA LEU A 338 16.24 4.97 47.24
C LEU A 338 16.91 5.32 48.60
N ARG A 339 16.22 6.14 49.38
CA ARG A 339 16.59 6.32 50.80
C ARG A 339 16.11 5.04 51.50
N ALA A 340 17.06 4.36 52.15
CA ALA A 340 16.72 3.33 53.13
C ALA A 340 15.90 4.02 54.22
N HIS A 341 14.64 3.60 54.42
CA HIS A 341 13.95 3.89 55.66
C HIS A 341 14.56 3.00 56.72
N GLU A 342 15.21 3.61 57.71
CA GLU A 342 15.58 2.99 59.00
C GLU A 342 14.31 2.56 59.73
#